data_65bb002857fad4dc7e1c637ba445a49a
#
_entry.id   65bb002857fad4dc7e1c637ba445a49a
#
_cell.length_a   1.000
_cell.length_b   1.000
_cell.length_c   1.000
_cell.angle_alpha   90.00
_cell.angle_beta   90.00
_cell.angle_gamma   90.00
#
_symmetry.space_group_name_H-M   'P 1'
#
loop_
_entity.id
_entity.type
_entity.pdbx_description
1 polymer ?
#
loop_
_entity_poly.entity_id
_entity_poly.type
_entity_poly.pdbx_seq_one_letter_code
_entity_poly.pdbx_strand_id
1 'polypeptide(L)'
;MQAQTWYDLLMTDKHLTETKFAELGLHPHVLDALNNLGYTQCTPIQAMSLPVALQANDVAGQAQTGTGKTIAFLVALFNHLMTHDKRVEGSTQPRALVMAPTRELAVQIHNDAVAIAKSCNLKAAVIYGGEGYDAQRAELQEGVDVVIGTCGRLIDYYKQGIYQLDNIDVVVLDEADRMYDLGFIDDVRYMLRKMPPADNV
;
A
#
# COMPACT_ATOMS: atom_id res chain seq x y z
N MET A 1 1.27 -33.76 -25.05
CA MET A 1 0.53 -32.59 -25.51
C MET A 1 -0.75 -32.31 -24.69
N GLN A 2 -1.17 -33.18 -23.76
CA GLN A 2 -2.34 -32.94 -22.88
C GLN A 2 -2.05 -32.35 -21.51
N ALA A 3 -0.83 -32.48 -21.00
CA ALA A 3 -0.47 -31.97 -19.67
C ALA A 3 -0.31 -30.44 -19.63
N GLN A 4 0.15 -29.82 -20.71
CA GLN A 4 0.31 -28.36 -20.82
C GLN A 4 -1.04 -27.64 -20.82
N THR A 5 -2.04 -28.23 -21.46
CA THR A 5 -3.40 -27.67 -21.55
C THR A 5 -4.11 -27.63 -20.18
N TRP A 6 -3.82 -28.61 -19.29
CA TRP A 6 -4.36 -28.62 -17.93
C TRP A 6 -3.68 -27.60 -17.01
N TYR A 7 -2.38 -27.34 -17.20
CA TYR A 7 -1.63 -26.33 -16.45
C TYR A 7 -2.09 -24.92 -16.85
N ASP A 8 -2.30 -24.69 -18.16
CA ASP A 8 -2.82 -23.41 -18.68
C ASP A 8 -4.28 -23.17 -18.28
N LEU A 9 -5.12 -24.23 -18.20
CA LEU A 9 -6.51 -24.13 -17.71
C LEU A 9 -6.58 -23.90 -16.19
N LEU A 10 -5.57 -24.31 -15.44
CA LEU A 10 -5.48 -24.08 -13.99
C LEU A 10 -4.92 -22.70 -13.65
N MET A 11 -4.20 -22.06 -14.60
CA MET A 11 -3.53 -20.78 -14.39
C MET A 11 -4.25 -19.61 -15.08
N THR A 12 -5.21 -19.83 -15.97
CA THR A 12 -6.01 -18.80 -16.60
C THR A 12 -7.44 -18.83 -16.04
N ASP A 13 -7.93 -17.74 -15.54
CA ASP A 13 -9.32 -17.36 -15.20
C ASP A 13 -10.00 -17.93 -13.93
N LYS A 14 -9.47 -18.92 -13.23
CA LYS A 14 -10.16 -19.44 -12.02
C LYS A 14 -10.04 -18.57 -10.75
N HIS A 15 -9.31 -17.46 -10.80
CA HIS A 15 -9.09 -16.60 -9.65
C HIS A 15 -9.69 -15.19 -9.78
N LEU A 16 -10.40 -14.91 -10.88
CA LEU A 16 -11.11 -13.64 -11.04
C LEU A 16 -12.60 -13.83 -10.75
N THR A 17 -13.20 -12.79 -10.17
CA THR A 17 -14.64 -12.72 -9.95
C THR A 17 -15.33 -11.99 -11.11
N GLU A 18 -16.65 -11.96 -11.13
CA GLU A 18 -17.41 -11.14 -12.07
C GLU A 18 -17.32 -9.63 -11.74
N THR A 19 -16.92 -9.28 -10.52
CA THR A 19 -16.79 -7.90 -10.05
C THR A 19 -15.68 -7.18 -10.81
N LYS A 20 -15.98 -6.05 -11.41
CA LYS A 20 -15.02 -5.21 -12.14
C LYS A 20 -14.60 -4.02 -11.28
N PHE A 21 -13.34 -3.60 -11.39
CA PHE A 21 -12.87 -2.38 -10.73
C PHE A 21 -13.68 -1.14 -11.13
N ALA A 22 -14.15 -1.07 -12.38
CA ALA A 22 -14.98 0.03 -12.87
C ALA A 22 -16.34 0.18 -12.15
N GLU A 23 -16.80 -0.88 -11.46
CA GLU A 23 -18.09 -0.91 -10.74
C GLU A 23 -17.95 -0.47 -9.27
N LEU A 24 -16.69 -0.28 -8.78
CA LEU A 24 -16.42 0.02 -7.38
C LEU A 24 -16.46 1.52 -7.03
N GLY A 25 -16.74 2.39 -8.00
CA GLY A 25 -16.78 3.84 -7.77
C GLY A 25 -15.41 4.46 -7.46
N LEU A 26 -14.33 3.91 -8.01
CA LEU A 26 -12.97 4.41 -7.83
C LEU A 26 -12.79 5.80 -8.45
N HIS A 27 -11.86 6.57 -7.86
CA HIS A 27 -11.41 7.82 -8.48
C HIS A 27 -10.88 7.56 -9.90
N PRO A 28 -11.20 8.41 -10.91
CA PRO A 28 -10.84 8.16 -12.32
C PRO A 28 -9.37 7.84 -12.54
N HIS A 29 -8.45 8.57 -11.90
CA HIS A 29 -7.01 8.35 -12.04
C HIS A 29 -6.56 6.98 -11.50
N VAL A 30 -7.19 6.49 -10.44
CA VAL A 30 -6.91 5.14 -9.90
C VAL A 30 -7.40 4.07 -10.87
N LEU A 31 -8.61 4.26 -11.41
CA LEU A 31 -9.17 3.34 -12.40
C LEU A 31 -8.33 3.32 -13.69
N ASP A 32 -7.88 4.47 -14.17
CA ASP A 32 -7.00 4.58 -15.34
C ASP A 32 -5.67 3.86 -15.11
N ALA A 33 -5.09 3.98 -13.90
CA ALA A 33 -3.88 3.24 -13.52
C ALA A 33 -4.09 1.72 -13.63
N LEU A 34 -5.20 1.21 -13.08
CA LEU A 34 -5.53 -0.21 -13.12
C LEU A 34 -5.73 -0.71 -14.55
N ASN A 35 -6.44 0.06 -15.38
CA ASN A 35 -6.64 -0.27 -16.79
C ASN A 35 -5.31 -0.32 -17.55
N ASN A 36 -4.40 0.61 -17.32
CA ASN A 36 -3.07 0.64 -17.92
C ASN A 36 -2.20 -0.55 -17.50
N LEU A 37 -2.43 -1.07 -16.29
CA LEU A 37 -1.78 -2.28 -15.76
C LEU A 37 -2.47 -3.58 -16.19
N GLY A 38 -3.60 -3.50 -16.91
CA GLY A 38 -4.37 -4.65 -17.36
C GLY A 38 -5.31 -5.26 -16.31
N TYR A 39 -5.51 -4.57 -15.17
CA TYR A 39 -6.43 -5.02 -14.13
C TYR A 39 -7.86 -4.54 -14.43
N THR A 40 -8.72 -5.45 -14.87
CA THR A 40 -10.13 -5.15 -15.19
C THR A 40 -11.11 -5.77 -14.21
N GLN A 41 -10.82 -6.99 -13.75
CA GLN A 41 -11.65 -7.78 -12.85
C GLN A 41 -10.96 -8.01 -11.52
N CYS A 42 -11.73 -8.08 -10.45
CA CYS A 42 -11.24 -8.29 -9.10
C CYS A 42 -10.96 -9.77 -8.83
N THR A 43 -9.91 -10.05 -8.09
CA THR A 43 -9.75 -11.33 -7.41
C THR A 43 -10.75 -11.43 -6.24
N PRO A 44 -11.00 -12.64 -5.67
CA PRO A 44 -11.91 -12.79 -4.54
C PRO A 44 -11.60 -11.88 -3.35
N ILE A 45 -10.32 -11.75 -2.96
CA ILE A 45 -9.94 -10.88 -1.85
C ILE A 45 -10.18 -9.40 -2.16
N GLN A 46 -9.98 -8.97 -3.41
CA GLN A 46 -10.25 -7.60 -3.84
C GLN A 46 -11.75 -7.31 -3.84
N ALA A 47 -12.56 -8.21 -4.40
CA ALA A 47 -14.02 -8.07 -4.44
C ALA A 47 -14.64 -8.03 -3.04
N MET A 48 -14.05 -8.72 -2.06
CA MET A 48 -14.52 -8.73 -0.67
C MET A 48 -14.04 -7.52 0.13
N SER A 49 -12.78 -7.12 -0.01
CA SER A 49 -12.16 -6.09 0.84
C SER A 49 -12.40 -4.67 0.35
N LEU A 50 -12.35 -4.44 -0.98
CA LEU A 50 -12.45 -3.08 -1.52
C LEU A 50 -13.77 -2.38 -1.19
N PRO A 51 -14.97 -3.00 -1.29
CA PRO A 51 -16.20 -2.31 -0.94
C PRO A 51 -16.25 -1.80 0.51
N VAL A 52 -15.53 -2.47 1.43
CA VAL A 52 -15.43 -2.07 2.84
C VAL A 52 -14.39 -0.97 3.01
N ALA A 53 -13.19 -1.16 2.46
CA ALA A 53 -12.09 -0.20 2.57
C ALA A 53 -12.40 1.15 1.88
N LEU A 54 -13.13 1.14 0.76
CA LEU A 54 -13.52 2.35 0.04
C LEU A 54 -14.55 3.21 0.81
N GLN A 55 -15.18 2.67 1.83
CA GLN A 55 -16.04 3.41 2.77
C GLN A 55 -15.26 3.93 3.99
N ALA A 56 -13.92 3.94 3.92
CA ALA A 56 -13.01 4.33 4.99
C ALA A 56 -13.11 3.47 6.26
N ASN A 57 -13.59 2.21 6.15
CA ASN A 57 -13.56 1.27 7.25
C ASN A 57 -12.22 0.53 7.29
N ASP A 58 -11.79 0.17 8.50
CA ASP A 58 -10.63 -0.69 8.71
C ASP A 58 -10.89 -2.11 8.20
N VAL A 59 -9.88 -2.67 7.54
CA VAL A 59 -9.96 -4.03 6.96
C VAL A 59 -8.80 -4.88 7.44
N ALA A 60 -9.10 -6.04 8.01
CA ALA A 60 -8.13 -7.10 8.25
C ALA A 60 -8.36 -8.23 7.23
N GLY A 61 -7.44 -8.37 6.28
CA GLY A 61 -7.52 -9.36 5.20
C GLY A 61 -6.50 -10.49 5.38
N GLN A 62 -6.98 -11.73 5.47
CA GLN A 62 -6.13 -12.91 5.45
C GLN A 62 -6.32 -13.68 4.14
N ALA A 63 -5.25 -13.81 3.35
CA ALA A 63 -5.25 -14.57 2.11
C ALA A 63 -3.83 -15.01 1.77
N GLN A 64 -3.71 -16.06 0.96
CA GLN A 64 -2.42 -16.58 0.51
C GLN A 64 -1.65 -15.53 -0.33
N THR A 65 -0.34 -15.74 -0.49
CA THR A 65 0.50 -14.93 -1.37
C THR A 65 0.04 -15.11 -2.83
N GLY A 66 0.09 -14.04 -3.63
CA GLY A 66 -0.34 -14.09 -5.03
C GLY A 66 -1.86 -13.97 -5.26
N THR A 67 -2.67 -13.75 -4.23
CA THR A 67 -4.13 -13.57 -4.36
C THR A 67 -4.56 -12.14 -4.69
N GLY A 68 -3.63 -11.19 -4.84
CA GLY A 68 -3.93 -9.81 -5.18
C GLY A 68 -4.13 -8.87 -3.98
N LYS A 69 -3.70 -9.25 -2.76
CA LYS A 69 -3.77 -8.38 -1.57
C LYS A 69 -3.07 -7.04 -1.76
N THR A 70 -1.87 -7.05 -2.35
CA THR A 70 -1.07 -5.83 -2.58
C THR A 70 -1.85 -4.81 -3.40
N ILE A 71 -2.43 -5.23 -4.52
CA ILE A 71 -3.26 -4.34 -5.35
C ILE A 71 -4.52 -3.92 -4.59
N ALA A 72 -5.15 -4.78 -3.78
CA ALA A 72 -6.32 -4.42 -2.99
C ALA A 72 -6.03 -3.23 -2.06
N PHE A 73 -5.00 -3.32 -1.21
CA PHE A 73 -4.72 -2.22 -0.29
C PHE A 73 -4.15 -0.99 -1.00
N LEU A 74 -3.35 -1.13 -2.06
CA LEU A 74 -2.87 0.02 -2.82
C LEU A 74 -4.01 0.77 -3.51
N VAL A 75 -4.98 0.07 -4.08
CA VAL A 75 -6.19 0.70 -4.67
C VAL A 75 -6.96 1.46 -3.60
N ALA A 76 -7.22 0.85 -2.44
CA ALA A 76 -7.92 1.52 -1.34
C ALA A 76 -7.15 2.75 -0.85
N LEU A 77 -5.83 2.63 -0.64
CA LEU A 77 -4.93 3.70 -0.20
C LEU A 77 -4.95 4.88 -1.18
N PHE A 78 -4.64 4.63 -2.46
CA PHE A 78 -4.59 5.71 -3.45
C PHE A 78 -5.96 6.33 -3.70
N ASN A 79 -7.02 5.53 -3.69
CA ASN A 79 -8.38 6.06 -3.80
C ASN A 79 -8.72 6.97 -2.62
N HIS A 80 -8.35 6.58 -1.40
CA HIS A 80 -8.54 7.43 -0.21
C HIS A 80 -7.79 8.76 -0.35
N LEU A 81 -6.50 8.72 -0.72
CA LEU A 81 -5.69 9.93 -0.90
C LEU A 81 -6.24 10.88 -1.98
N MET A 82 -6.89 10.34 -3.02
CA MET A 82 -7.47 11.11 -4.11
C MET A 82 -8.86 11.66 -3.80
N THR A 83 -9.63 11.00 -2.94
CA THR A 83 -11.01 11.40 -2.61
C THR A 83 -11.11 12.23 -1.32
N HIS A 84 -10.12 12.11 -0.42
CA HIS A 84 -10.07 12.82 0.86
C HIS A 84 -8.80 13.69 0.89
N ASP A 85 -8.77 14.75 0.09
CA ASP A 85 -7.62 15.65 0.08
C ASP A 85 -7.59 16.52 1.34
N LYS A 86 -6.95 16.00 2.38
CA LYS A 86 -6.63 16.72 3.63
C LYS A 86 -5.22 17.33 3.59
N ARG A 87 -4.61 17.46 2.41
CA ARG A 87 -3.27 17.99 2.29
C ARG A 87 -3.19 19.41 2.82
N VAL A 88 -2.33 19.62 3.80
CA VAL A 88 -1.98 20.98 4.26
C VAL A 88 -1.18 21.64 3.14
N GLU A 89 -1.62 22.80 2.68
CA GLU A 89 -0.96 23.54 1.59
C GLU A 89 0.52 23.78 1.93
N GLY A 90 1.41 23.39 1.02
CA GLY A 90 2.86 23.47 1.21
C GLY A 90 3.47 22.34 2.05
N SER A 91 2.69 21.39 2.55
CA SER A 91 3.23 20.22 3.25
C SER A 91 3.87 19.24 2.26
N THR A 92 5.07 18.79 2.60
CA THR A 92 5.80 17.72 1.91
C THR A 92 5.75 16.38 2.68
N GLN A 93 4.97 16.34 3.76
CA GLN A 93 4.90 15.17 4.65
C GLN A 93 3.99 14.07 4.08
N PRO A 94 4.32 12.80 4.32
CA PRO A 94 3.54 11.68 3.82
C PRO A 94 2.14 11.64 4.44
N ARG A 95 1.17 11.17 3.66
CA ARG A 95 -0.21 10.93 4.06
C ARG A 95 -0.53 9.45 4.20
N ALA A 96 0.32 8.58 3.69
CA ALA A 96 0.16 7.14 3.88
C ALA A 96 1.47 6.47 4.25
N LEU A 97 1.37 5.45 5.09
CA LEU A 97 2.48 4.62 5.53
C LEU A 97 2.16 3.15 5.28
N VAL A 98 3.09 2.45 4.62
CA VAL A 98 3.02 1.01 4.41
C VAL A 98 4.23 0.36 5.10
N MET A 99 3.97 -0.52 6.04
CA MET A 99 5.00 -1.28 6.76
C MET A 99 5.07 -2.71 6.22
N ALA A 100 6.27 -3.17 5.91
CA ALA A 100 6.57 -4.51 5.43
C ALA A 100 7.65 -5.17 6.31
N PRO A 101 7.60 -6.50 6.54
CA PRO A 101 8.56 -7.20 7.38
C PRO A 101 9.96 -7.30 6.76
N THR A 102 10.06 -7.26 5.44
CA THR A 102 11.33 -7.46 4.72
C THR A 102 11.55 -6.37 3.66
N ARG A 103 12.83 -6.16 3.32
CA ARG A 103 13.25 -5.26 2.25
C ARG A 103 12.63 -5.66 0.91
N GLU A 104 12.69 -6.95 0.58
CA GLU A 104 12.20 -7.50 -0.68
C GLU A 104 10.72 -7.20 -0.88
N LEU A 105 9.91 -7.40 0.17
CA LEU A 105 8.49 -7.11 0.13
C LEU A 105 8.23 -5.59 0.01
N ALA A 106 8.96 -4.76 0.77
CA ALA A 106 8.83 -3.30 0.67
C ALA A 106 9.13 -2.80 -0.75
N VAL A 107 10.19 -3.32 -1.40
CA VAL A 107 10.55 -2.98 -2.78
C VAL A 107 9.47 -3.47 -3.77
N GLN A 108 8.93 -4.67 -3.58
CA GLN A 108 7.84 -5.19 -4.42
C GLN A 108 6.59 -4.31 -4.32
N ILE A 109 6.16 -3.97 -3.10
CA ILE A 109 5.01 -3.08 -2.88
C ILE A 109 5.26 -1.71 -3.54
N HIS A 110 6.48 -1.16 -3.40
CA HIS A 110 6.84 0.12 -4.00
C HIS A 110 6.73 0.09 -5.54
N ASN A 111 7.22 -0.97 -6.18
CA ASN A 111 7.12 -1.11 -7.64
C ASN A 111 5.67 -1.09 -8.11
N ASP A 112 4.78 -1.78 -7.42
CA ASP A 112 3.34 -1.76 -7.70
C ASP A 112 2.72 -0.37 -7.41
N ALA A 113 3.13 0.26 -6.30
CA ALA A 113 2.64 1.57 -5.88
C ALA A 113 3.02 2.70 -6.87
N VAL A 114 4.25 2.71 -7.38
CA VAL A 114 4.74 3.74 -8.33
C VAL A 114 3.89 3.79 -9.59
N ALA A 115 3.46 2.63 -10.09
CA ALA A 115 2.63 2.57 -11.29
C ALA A 115 1.27 3.27 -11.09
N ILE A 116 0.66 3.10 -9.90
CA ILE A 116 -0.61 3.76 -9.56
C ILE A 116 -0.37 5.23 -9.20
N ALA A 117 0.64 5.52 -8.38
CA ALA A 117 1.00 6.86 -7.93
C ALA A 117 1.20 7.83 -9.10
N LYS A 118 1.89 7.38 -10.16
CA LYS A 118 2.14 8.16 -11.37
C LYS A 118 0.86 8.66 -12.04
N SER A 119 -0.16 7.81 -12.14
CA SER A 119 -1.46 8.20 -12.72
C SER A 119 -2.22 9.17 -11.81
N CYS A 120 -2.00 9.08 -10.50
CA CYS A 120 -2.60 9.95 -9.49
C CYS A 120 -1.84 11.27 -9.27
N ASN A 121 -0.71 11.49 -9.94
CA ASN A 121 0.21 12.60 -9.67
C ASN A 121 0.66 12.65 -8.20
N LEU A 122 0.89 11.48 -7.61
CA LEU A 122 1.39 11.29 -6.25
C LEU A 122 2.78 10.67 -6.29
N LYS A 123 3.55 10.84 -5.21
CA LYS A 123 4.90 10.29 -5.06
C LYS A 123 4.91 9.20 -3.99
N ALA A 124 5.51 8.05 -4.31
CA ALA A 124 5.75 6.97 -3.36
C ALA A 124 7.26 6.75 -3.24
N ALA A 125 7.76 6.66 -2.01
CA ALA A 125 9.15 6.31 -1.72
C ALA A 125 9.24 5.00 -0.95
N VAL A 126 10.36 4.27 -1.15
CA VAL A 126 10.67 3.06 -0.38
C VAL A 126 11.90 3.28 0.48
N ILE A 127 11.80 2.90 1.77
CA ILE A 127 12.89 3.02 2.73
C ILE A 127 13.15 1.71 3.47
N TYR A 128 14.42 1.29 3.50
CA TYR A 128 14.84 0.04 4.14
C TYR A 128 16.30 0.13 4.61
N GLY A 129 16.69 -0.78 5.51
CA GLY A 129 18.04 -0.83 6.05
C GLY A 129 19.05 -1.45 5.09
N GLY A 130 20.34 -1.22 5.37
CA GLY A 130 21.45 -1.87 4.70
C GLY A 130 22.19 -1.02 3.68
N GLU A 131 21.51 -0.21 2.89
CA GLU A 131 22.12 0.66 1.86
C GLU A 131 21.24 1.85 1.52
N GLY A 132 21.75 2.75 0.69
CA GLY A 132 20.97 3.86 0.12
C GLY A 132 20.54 4.93 1.10
N TYR A 133 21.22 5.06 2.25
CA TYR A 133 20.82 5.97 3.33
C TYR A 133 20.61 7.42 2.85
N ASP A 134 21.61 8.00 2.19
CA ASP A 134 21.54 9.40 1.77
C ASP A 134 20.52 9.63 0.65
N ALA A 135 20.41 8.68 -0.30
CA ALA A 135 19.44 8.77 -1.39
C ALA A 135 18.00 8.68 -0.89
N GLN A 136 17.70 7.71 -0.01
CA GLN A 136 16.37 7.55 0.59
C GLN A 136 16.01 8.79 1.44
N ARG A 137 16.98 9.35 2.16
CA ARG A 137 16.79 10.58 2.93
C ARG A 137 16.47 11.77 2.04
N ALA A 138 17.24 11.96 0.96
CA ALA A 138 17.02 13.06 0.03
C ALA A 138 15.62 12.98 -0.61
N GLU A 139 15.20 11.79 -1.04
CA GLU A 139 13.87 11.56 -1.62
C GLU A 139 12.74 11.95 -0.65
N LEU A 140 12.86 11.55 0.63
CA LEU A 140 11.87 11.94 1.64
C LEU A 140 11.85 13.45 1.90
N GLN A 141 13.02 14.12 1.87
CA GLN A 141 13.13 15.58 2.07
C GLN A 141 12.55 16.38 0.89
N GLU A 142 12.56 15.84 -0.33
CA GLU A 142 11.87 16.43 -1.48
C GLU A 142 10.34 16.36 -1.35
N GLY A 143 9.84 15.53 -0.44
CA GLY A 143 8.43 15.33 -0.18
C GLY A 143 7.82 14.18 -0.97
N VAL A 144 7.09 13.33 -0.26
CA VAL A 144 6.38 12.16 -0.78
C VAL A 144 5.00 12.05 -0.15
N ASP A 145 4.07 11.42 -0.87
CA ASP A 145 2.71 11.20 -0.39
C ASP A 145 2.58 9.86 0.34
N VAL A 146 3.34 8.86 -0.09
CA VAL A 146 3.32 7.50 0.44
C VAL A 146 4.73 7.06 0.80
N VAL A 147 4.93 6.62 2.04
CA VAL A 147 6.18 5.99 2.48
C VAL A 147 5.94 4.50 2.67
N ILE A 148 6.77 3.68 2.04
CA ILE A 148 6.75 2.23 2.14
C ILE A 148 8.07 1.80 2.76
N GLY A 149 8.07 0.91 3.77
CA GLY A 149 9.35 0.55 4.33
C GLY A 149 9.35 -0.56 5.36
N THR A 150 10.57 -0.91 5.81
CA THR A 150 10.78 -1.83 6.92
C THR A 150 10.79 -1.09 8.25
N CYS A 151 10.23 -1.71 9.31
CA CYS A 151 10.01 -1.09 10.62
C CYS A 151 11.23 -0.34 11.16
N GLY A 152 12.39 -0.98 11.18
CA GLY A 152 13.60 -0.37 11.75
C GLY A 152 14.03 0.93 11.06
N ARG A 153 14.00 1.01 9.71
CA ARG A 153 14.37 2.21 8.97
C ARG A 153 13.29 3.28 9.03
N LEU A 154 12.02 2.90 9.07
CA LEU A 154 10.91 3.82 9.28
C LEU A 154 11.06 4.55 10.62
N ILE A 155 11.34 3.82 11.70
CA ILE A 155 11.56 4.39 13.03
C ILE A 155 12.80 5.25 13.08
N ASP A 156 13.91 4.80 12.47
CA ASP A 156 15.17 5.52 12.45
C ASP A 156 15.00 6.92 11.82
N TYR A 157 14.39 6.99 10.65
CA TYR A 157 14.17 8.27 9.95
C TYR A 157 13.12 9.15 10.63
N TYR A 158 12.09 8.57 11.22
CA TYR A 158 11.15 9.32 12.05
C TYR A 158 11.84 9.96 13.27
N LYS A 159 12.67 9.20 14.01
CA LYS A 159 13.41 9.70 15.17
C LYS A 159 14.41 10.80 14.81
N GLN A 160 14.93 10.79 13.58
CA GLN A 160 15.81 11.83 13.07
C GLN A 160 15.05 13.06 12.54
N GLY A 161 13.72 13.04 12.52
CA GLY A 161 12.89 14.13 12.01
C GLY A 161 12.96 14.31 10.49
N ILE A 162 13.36 13.26 9.74
CA ILE A 162 13.44 13.30 8.29
C ILE A 162 12.05 13.37 7.67
N TYR A 163 11.08 12.73 8.29
CA TYR A 163 9.66 12.85 7.99
C TYR A 163 8.83 12.84 9.29
N GLN A 164 7.57 13.25 9.19
CA GLN A 164 6.64 13.30 10.31
C GLN A 164 5.46 12.37 10.06
N LEU A 165 4.73 12.04 11.13
CA LEU A 165 3.57 11.14 11.08
C LEU A 165 2.24 11.86 11.31
N ASP A 166 2.28 13.18 11.53
CA ASP A 166 1.09 13.96 11.91
C ASP A 166 0.02 14.06 10.83
N ASN A 167 0.40 13.82 9.56
CA ASN A 167 -0.50 13.90 8.41
C ASN A 167 -0.88 12.51 7.85
N ILE A 168 -0.58 11.43 8.58
CA ILE A 168 -0.93 10.09 8.10
C ILE A 168 -2.43 9.87 8.18
N ASP A 169 -3.06 9.66 7.03
CA ASP A 169 -4.48 9.32 6.87
C ASP A 169 -4.68 7.79 6.77
N VAL A 170 -3.70 7.08 6.17
CA VAL A 170 -3.80 5.64 5.88
C VAL A 170 -2.56 4.90 6.35
N VAL A 171 -2.77 3.79 7.05
CA VAL A 171 -1.70 2.86 7.44
C VAL A 171 -2.00 1.47 6.90
N VAL A 172 -0.98 0.83 6.33
CA VAL A 172 -1.04 -0.56 5.90
C VAL A 172 0.04 -1.37 6.60
N LEU A 173 -0.34 -2.51 7.14
CA LEU A 173 0.55 -3.52 7.69
C LEU A 173 0.47 -4.77 6.79
N ASP A 174 1.42 -4.95 5.88
CA ASP A 174 1.44 -6.14 5.04
C ASP A 174 2.24 -7.26 5.70
N GLU A 175 1.75 -8.49 5.64
CA GLU A 175 2.29 -9.65 6.34
C GLU A 175 2.50 -9.39 7.86
N ALA A 176 1.47 -8.87 8.54
CA ALA A 176 1.53 -8.51 9.96
C ALA A 176 1.85 -9.71 10.87
N ASP A 177 1.42 -10.91 10.50
CA ASP A 177 1.78 -12.18 11.15
C ASP A 177 3.30 -12.41 11.09
N ARG A 178 3.93 -12.19 9.96
CA ARG A 178 5.38 -12.30 9.81
C ARG A 178 6.13 -11.21 10.57
N MET A 179 5.60 -9.98 10.64
CA MET A 179 6.17 -8.95 11.51
C MET A 179 6.16 -9.38 12.98
N TYR A 180 5.08 -10.02 13.43
CA TYR A 180 4.99 -10.58 14.77
C TYR A 180 6.05 -11.66 15.01
N ASP A 181 6.17 -12.64 14.10
CA ASP A 181 7.13 -13.74 14.19
C ASP A 181 8.59 -13.26 14.20
N LEU A 182 8.88 -12.18 13.49
CA LEU A 182 10.20 -11.53 13.44
C LEU A 182 10.46 -10.58 14.64
N GLY A 183 9.51 -10.41 15.54
CA GLY A 183 9.66 -9.60 16.75
C GLY A 183 9.45 -8.10 16.55
N PHE A 184 8.85 -7.65 15.43
CA PHE A 184 8.61 -6.23 15.13
C PHE A 184 7.33 -5.66 15.73
N ILE A 185 6.59 -6.41 16.55
CA ILE A 185 5.31 -5.98 17.08
C ILE A 185 5.42 -4.69 17.91
N ASP A 186 6.49 -4.53 18.69
CA ASP A 186 6.70 -3.33 19.49
C ASP A 186 7.06 -2.11 18.63
N ASP A 187 7.79 -2.34 17.53
CA ASP A 187 8.10 -1.32 16.53
C ASP A 187 6.82 -0.83 15.82
N VAL A 188 5.96 -1.75 15.41
CA VAL A 188 4.65 -1.43 14.83
C VAL A 188 3.81 -0.61 15.82
N ARG A 189 3.69 -1.07 17.06
CA ARG A 189 2.96 -0.34 18.11
C ARG A 189 3.56 1.03 18.40
N TYR A 190 4.88 1.16 18.34
CA TYR A 190 5.56 2.43 18.52
C TYR A 190 5.13 3.42 17.42
N MET A 191 5.18 3.00 16.15
CA MET A 191 4.79 3.85 15.01
C MET A 191 3.31 4.25 15.10
N LEU A 192 2.41 3.30 15.32
CA LEU A 192 0.97 3.57 15.43
C LEU A 192 0.64 4.59 16.54
N ARG A 193 1.33 4.54 17.68
CA ARG A 193 1.13 5.52 18.78
C ARG A 193 1.63 6.94 18.46
N LYS A 194 2.40 7.12 17.40
CA LYS A 194 2.93 8.43 16.95
C LYS A 194 2.10 9.08 15.87
N MET A 195 1.15 8.35 15.31
CA MET A 195 0.21 8.87 14.31
C MET A 195 -0.98 9.56 14.97
N PRO A 196 -1.72 10.39 14.23
CA PRO A 196 -2.99 10.90 14.71
C PRO A 196 -3.90 9.77 15.21
N PRO A 197 -4.71 10.01 16.24
CA PRO A 197 -5.72 9.02 16.62
C PRO A 197 -6.63 8.79 15.42
N ALA A 198 -7.04 7.54 15.21
CA ALA A 198 -8.06 7.23 14.23
C ALA A 198 -9.30 8.08 14.57
N ASP A 199 -9.79 8.83 13.59
CA ASP A 199 -11.07 9.51 13.75
C ASP A 199 -12.10 8.41 14.06
N ASN A 200 -12.64 8.43 15.29
CA ASN A 200 -13.68 7.50 15.67
C ASN A 200 -14.88 7.77 14.77
N VAL A 201 -15.07 6.90 13.81
CA VAL A 201 -16.28 6.83 13.00
C VAL A 201 -17.39 6.15 13.82
#